data_629d69eaf5e7df5c6cbd2f263bcdc8b3
#
_entry.id   629d69eaf5e7df5c6cbd2f263bcdc8b3
#
_cell.length_a   1.000
_cell.length_b   1.000
_cell.length_c   1.000
_cell.angle_alpha   90.00
_cell.angle_beta   90.00
_cell.angle_gamma   90.00
#
_symmetry.space_group_name_H-M   'P 1'
#
loop_
_entity.id
_entity.type
_entity.pdbx_description
1 polymer ?
#
loop_
_entity_poly.entity_id
_entity_poly.type
_entity_poly.pdbx_seq_one_letter_code
_entity_poly.pdbx_strand_id
1 'polypeptide(L)'
;REMSLHPEADGAIEDVVNEAIVSDLYDSPVEIELSNLNVSEPLKIRIREEFKYLKEILDFDRKAHEIFRNWYIDGRVYYLKVIDMANPQAGIQELRYIDPLKMKYIRQEKKKGNKYDIGAVRVNGGPKEPIDQYKGPEFEEYFQYTPSPNYPTTTMGRGATKSIKLAKDSVTYCTSGLVDRNKNTVLSYLHKAIKSLNQLRMIEDSLVIYRLSR
;
A
#
# COMPACT_ATOMS: atom_id res chain seq x y z
N ARG A 1 8.93 2.95 -12.16
CA ARG A 1 8.03 2.95 -13.31
C ARG A 1 8.75 3.23 -14.63
N GLU A 2 9.60 4.25 -14.72
CA GLU A 2 10.36 4.51 -15.97
C GLU A 2 11.19 3.31 -16.41
N MET A 3 11.82 2.62 -15.47
CA MET A 3 12.62 1.42 -15.75
C MET A 3 11.79 0.24 -16.27
N SER A 4 10.52 0.15 -15.92
CA SER A 4 9.63 -0.91 -16.42
C SER A 4 9.14 -0.68 -17.85
N LEU A 5 9.46 0.47 -18.45
CA LEU A 5 9.17 0.77 -19.85
C LEU A 5 10.34 0.36 -20.78
N HIS A 6 11.46 -0.04 -20.22
CA HIS A 6 12.59 -0.55 -21.00
C HIS A 6 12.24 -1.92 -21.56
N PRO A 7 12.42 -2.20 -22.86
CA PRO A 7 11.93 -3.43 -23.51
C PRO A 7 12.35 -4.72 -22.80
N GLU A 8 13.62 -4.82 -22.39
CA GLU A 8 14.15 -6.01 -21.72
C GLU A 8 13.55 -6.19 -20.32
N ALA A 9 13.33 -5.07 -19.60
CA ALA A 9 12.68 -5.10 -18.29
C ALA A 9 11.19 -5.42 -18.40
N ASP A 10 10.53 -4.88 -19.39
CA ASP A 10 9.11 -5.11 -19.64
C ASP A 10 8.85 -6.58 -20.00
N GLY A 11 9.63 -7.14 -20.94
CA GLY A 11 9.56 -8.56 -21.28
C GLY A 11 9.79 -9.47 -20.07
N ALA A 12 10.81 -9.20 -19.27
CA ALA A 12 11.06 -9.99 -18.05
C ALA A 12 9.94 -9.85 -17.00
N ILE A 13 9.30 -8.69 -16.90
CA ILE A 13 8.14 -8.49 -16.02
C ILE A 13 6.94 -9.28 -16.53
N GLU A 14 6.68 -9.24 -17.83
CA GLU A 14 5.59 -10.01 -18.45
C GLU A 14 5.75 -11.51 -18.23
N ASP A 15 6.96 -12.04 -18.40
CA ASP A 15 7.26 -13.45 -18.13
C ASP A 15 6.93 -13.80 -16.67
N VAL A 16 7.38 -12.99 -15.70
CA VAL A 16 7.10 -13.21 -14.29
C VAL A 16 5.59 -13.13 -13.99
N VAL A 17 4.88 -12.17 -14.60
CA VAL A 17 3.44 -12.01 -14.41
C VAL A 17 2.67 -13.20 -14.98
N ASN A 18 3.05 -13.66 -16.18
CA ASN A 18 2.41 -14.80 -16.84
C ASN A 18 2.65 -16.12 -16.09
N GLU A 19 3.84 -16.29 -15.50
CA GLU A 19 4.13 -17.46 -14.66
C GLU A 19 3.41 -17.42 -13.31
N ALA A 20 3.24 -16.22 -12.73
CA ALA A 20 2.60 -16.05 -11.43
C ALA A 20 1.06 -16.12 -11.49
N ILE A 21 0.47 -15.62 -12.56
CA ILE A 21 -0.98 -15.57 -12.77
C ILE A 21 -1.34 -16.49 -13.92
N VAL A 22 -1.45 -17.76 -13.59
CA VAL A 22 -1.92 -18.76 -14.55
C VAL A 22 -3.45 -18.83 -14.42
N SER A 23 -4.15 -18.46 -15.48
CA SER A 23 -5.59 -18.65 -15.59
C SER A 23 -5.89 -19.64 -16.69
N ASP A 24 -6.53 -20.74 -16.37
CA ASP A 24 -7.11 -21.64 -17.36
C ASP A 24 -8.58 -21.29 -17.60
N LEU A 25 -9.15 -21.77 -18.70
CA LEU A 25 -10.54 -21.49 -19.07
C LEU A 25 -11.57 -21.91 -18.00
N TYR A 26 -11.19 -22.83 -17.13
CA TYR A 26 -12.07 -23.44 -16.11
C TYR A 26 -11.65 -23.13 -14.69
N ASP A 27 -10.42 -22.69 -14.45
CA ASP A 27 -9.85 -22.47 -13.13
C ASP A 27 -9.59 -21.00 -12.86
N SER A 28 -10.00 -20.55 -11.68
CA SER A 28 -9.69 -19.20 -11.21
C SER A 28 -8.21 -19.11 -10.83
N PRO A 29 -7.54 -17.98 -11.11
CA PRO A 29 -6.13 -17.79 -10.76
C PRO A 29 -5.85 -17.83 -9.25
N VAL A 30 -6.88 -17.71 -8.43
CA VAL A 30 -6.77 -17.76 -6.96
C VAL A 30 -7.93 -18.50 -6.35
N GLU A 31 -7.61 -19.46 -5.49
CA GLU A 31 -8.56 -20.24 -4.70
C GLU A 31 -8.27 -20.13 -3.21
N ILE A 32 -9.30 -20.35 -2.38
CA ILE A 32 -9.16 -20.41 -0.94
C ILE A 32 -9.20 -21.86 -0.46
N GLU A 33 -8.13 -22.30 0.18
CA GLU A 33 -8.05 -23.62 0.80
C GLU A 33 -8.40 -23.53 2.29
N LEU A 34 -9.45 -24.24 2.70
CA LEU A 34 -9.97 -24.27 4.06
C LEU A 34 -9.83 -25.65 4.74
N SER A 35 -9.10 -26.58 4.12
CA SER A 35 -8.96 -27.95 4.62
C SER A 35 -8.30 -28.00 6.01
N ASN A 36 -7.30 -27.12 6.23
CA ASN A 36 -6.56 -27.06 7.49
C ASN A 36 -7.22 -26.19 8.56
N LEU A 37 -8.36 -25.55 8.25
CA LEU A 37 -9.06 -24.70 9.20
C LEU A 37 -10.03 -25.54 10.05
N ASN A 38 -9.82 -25.57 11.35
CA ASN A 38 -10.62 -26.34 12.30
C ASN A 38 -11.89 -25.57 12.72
N VAL A 39 -12.82 -25.39 11.77
CA VAL A 39 -14.12 -24.74 11.99
C VAL A 39 -15.25 -25.57 11.39
N SER A 40 -16.49 -25.28 11.79
CA SER A 40 -17.66 -25.96 11.28
C SER A 40 -17.87 -25.79 9.77
N GLU A 41 -18.40 -26.77 9.09
CA GLU A 41 -18.65 -26.72 7.64
C GLU A 41 -19.55 -25.55 7.19
N PRO A 42 -20.63 -25.18 7.91
CA PRO A 42 -21.41 -24.01 7.55
C PRO A 42 -20.59 -22.70 7.52
N LEU A 43 -19.61 -22.59 8.43
CA LEU A 43 -18.72 -21.40 8.46
C LEU A 43 -17.74 -21.42 7.30
N LYS A 44 -17.22 -22.58 6.91
CA LYS A 44 -16.35 -22.71 5.73
C LYS A 44 -17.09 -22.31 4.44
N ILE A 45 -18.34 -22.71 4.31
CA ILE A 45 -19.17 -22.34 3.15
C ILE A 45 -19.32 -20.82 3.09
N ARG A 46 -19.65 -20.19 4.21
CA ARG A 46 -19.79 -18.73 4.27
C ARG A 46 -18.49 -17.99 3.95
N ILE A 47 -17.36 -18.49 4.41
CA ILE A 47 -16.04 -17.91 4.07
C ILE A 47 -15.78 -18.00 2.56
N ARG A 48 -16.15 -19.12 1.90
CA ARG A 48 -16.00 -19.25 0.44
C ARG A 48 -16.91 -18.27 -0.32
N GLU A 49 -18.14 -18.08 0.14
CA GLU A 49 -19.10 -17.13 -0.45
C GLU A 49 -18.58 -15.70 -0.35
N GLU A 50 -18.11 -15.29 0.83
CA GLU A 50 -17.52 -13.95 1.02
C GLU A 50 -16.24 -13.75 0.21
N PHE A 51 -15.40 -14.77 0.08
CA PHE A 51 -14.22 -14.72 -0.76
C PHE A 51 -14.57 -14.55 -2.24
N LYS A 52 -15.59 -15.29 -2.71
CA LYS A 52 -16.09 -15.15 -4.07
C LYS A 52 -16.60 -13.73 -4.34
N TYR A 53 -17.38 -13.19 -3.40
CA TYR A 53 -17.86 -11.81 -3.48
C TYR A 53 -16.72 -10.78 -3.55
N LEU A 54 -15.66 -10.93 -2.76
CA LEU A 54 -14.48 -10.05 -2.82
C LEU A 54 -13.76 -10.15 -4.17
N LYS A 55 -13.66 -11.34 -4.75
CA LYS A 55 -13.10 -11.54 -6.10
C LYS A 55 -13.92 -10.81 -7.17
N GLU A 56 -15.24 -10.89 -7.09
CA GLU A 56 -16.17 -10.21 -8.00
C GLU A 56 -16.03 -8.68 -7.88
N ILE A 57 -15.95 -8.11 -6.66
CA ILE A 57 -15.74 -6.67 -6.46
C ILE A 57 -14.40 -6.21 -7.06
N LEU A 58 -13.34 -7.00 -6.94
CA LEU A 58 -12.03 -6.71 -7.53
C LEU A 58 -12.00 -6.93 -9.04
N ASP A 59 -12.99 -7.62 -9.60
CA ASP A 59 -12.94 -8.15 -10.98
C ASP A 59 -11.63 -8.93 -11.21
N PHE A 60 -11.25 -9.73 -10.20
CA PHE A 60 -9.91 -10.28 -10.10
C PHE A 60 -9.56 -11.21 -11.26
N ASP A 61 -10.52 -12.01 -11.71
CA ASP A 61 -10.29 -12.98 -12.80
C ASP A 61 -9.88 -12.29 -14.12
N ARG A 62 -10.31 -11.03 -14.34
CA ARG A 62 -9.91 -10.25 -15.52
C ARG A 62 -8.73 -9.32 -15.28
N LYS A 63 -8.58 -8.81 -14.06
CA LYS A 63 -7.57 -7.79 -13.73
C LYS A 63 -6.36 -8.34 -12.97
N ALA A 64 -6.29 -9.64 -12.73
CA ALA A 64 -5.22 -10.26 -11.95
C ALA A 64 -3.82 -9.90 -12.48
N HIS A 65 -3.62 -9.99 -13.80
CA HIS A 65 -2.35 -9.64 -14.44
C HIS A 65 -1.96 -8.17 -14.20
N GLU A 66 -2.92 -7.26 -14.39
CA GLU A 66 -2.70 -5.82 -14.16
C GLU A 66 -2.39 -5.52 -12.69
N ILE A 67 -3.17 -6.11 -11.77
CA ILE A 67 -2.98 -5.93 -10.33
C ILE A 67 -1.60 -6.43 -9.89
N PHE A 68 -1.22 -7.63 -10.34
CA PHE A 68 0.06 -8.23 -10.00
C PHE A 68 1.23 -7.45 -10.63
N ARG A 69 1.12 -7.05 -11.91
CA ARG A 69 2.12 -6.23 -12.60
C ARG A 69 2.35 -4.90 -11.87
N ASN A 70 1.28 -4.21 -11.51
CA ASN A 70 1.36 -2.95 -10.76
C ASN A 70 2.02 -3.14 -9.38
N TRP A 71 1.65 -4.21 -8.67
CA TRP A 71 2.28 -4.56 -7.40
C TRP A 71 3.77 -4.88 -7.55
N TYR A 72 4.15 -5.63 -8.59
CA TYR A 72 5.55 -5.99 -8.87
C TYR A 72 6.41 -4.76 -9.18
N ILE A 73 5.88 -3.83 -9.99
CA ILE A 73 6.57 -2.60 -10.39
C ILE A 73 6.67 -1.60 -9.22
N ASP A 74 5.57 -1.35 -8.52
CA ASP A 74 5.50 -0.33 -7.46
C ASP A 74 5.92 -0.86 -6.08
N GLY A 75 5.96 -2.18 -5.90
CA GLY A 75 6.25 -2.84 -4.64
C GLY A 75 5.14 -2.73 -3.60
N ARG A 76 4.01 -2.12 -3.97
CA ARG A 76 2.85 -1.91 -3.09
C ARG A 76 1.61 -1.58 -3.89
N VAL A 77 0.47 -1.98 -3.38
CA VAL A 77 -0.84 -1.67 -3.93
C VAL A 77 -1.77 -1.23 -2.81
N TYR A 78 -2.65 -0.28 -3.10
CA TYR A 78 -3.61 0.28 -2.15
C TYR A 78 -5.01 0.27 -2.73
N TYR A 79 -5.97 -0.13 -1.92
CA TYR A 79 -7.40 -0.04 -2.21
C TYR A 79 -8.15 0.68 -1.10
N LEU A 80 -8.95 1.66 -1.46
CA LEU A 80 -9.90 2.29 -0.56
C LEU A 80 -11.16 1.42 -0.49
N LYS A 81 -11.54 1.06 0.72
CA LYS A 81 -12.81 0.35 0.99
C LYS A 81 -13.94 1.36 1.01
N VAL A 82 -14.86 1.23 0.08
CA VAL A 82 -16.08 2.05 0.03
C VAL A 82 -17.20 1.26 0.67
N ILE A 83 -17.80 1.84 1.71
CA ILE A 83 -18.89 1.26 2.50
C ILE A 83 -20.06 2.23 2.44
N ASP A 84 -21.28 1.70 2.29
CA ASP A 84 -22.49 2.53 2.37
C ASP A 84 -22.72 2.98 3.82
N MET A 85 -22.70 4.30 4.02
CA MET A 85 -22.93 4.90 5.33
C MET A 85 -24.38 4.73 5.81
N ALA A 86 -25.34 4.56 4.91
CA ALA A 86 -26.72 4.34 5.24
C ALA A 86 -26.98 2.88 5.71
N ASN A 87 -26.23 1.93 5.16
CA ASN A 87 -26.33 0.52 5.54
C ASN A 87 -24.94 -0.13 5.69
N PRO A 88 -24.23 0.14 6.79
CA PRO A 88 -22.89 -0.41 7.01
C PRO A 88 -22.82 -1.94 7.07
N GLN A 89 -23.96 -2.58 7.38
CA GLN A 89 -24.06 -4.05 7.47
C GLN A 89 -23.98 -4.74 6.09
N ALA A 90 -24.22 -4.00 5.00
CA ALA A 90 -24.05 -4.50 3.65
C ALA A 90 -22.60 -4.80 3.27
N GLY A 91 -21.63 -4.39 4.11
CA GLY A 91 -20.21 -4.64 3.90
C GLY A 91 -19.55 -3.70 2.89
N ILE A 92 -18.51 -4.21 2.26
CA ILE A 92 -17.72 -3.45 1.27
C ILE A 92 -18.46 -3.47 -0.06
N GLN A 93 -18.79 -2.28 -0.57
CA GLN A 93 -19.47 -2.10 -1.86
C GLN A 93 -18.51 -2.04 -3.04
N GLU A 94 -17.36 -1.42 -2.84
CA GLU A 94 -16.37 -1.18 -3.88
C GLU A 94 -14.96 -1.16 -3.27
N LEU A 95 -13.99 -1.68 -4.02
CA LEU A 95 -12.57 -1.54 -3.74
C LEU A 95 -11.92 -0.64 -4.79
N ARG A 96 -11.69 0.62 -4.42
CA ARG A 96 -11.15 1.62 -5.33
C ARG A 96 -9.64 1.66 -5.28
N TYR A 97 -8.99 1.38 -6.40
CA TYR A 97 -7.53 1.47 -6.53
C TYR A 97 -7.03 2.89 -6.30
N ILE A 98 -5.95 3.01 -5.56
CA ILE A 98 -5.26 4.29 -5.32
C ILE A 98 -3.81 4.16 -5.79
N ASP A 99 -3.37 5.14 -6.60
CA ASP A 99 -1.99 5.20 -7.08
C ASP A 99 -1.00 5.27 -5.89
N PRO A 100 -0.06 4.31 -5.78
CA PRO A 100 0.94 4.27 -4.72
C PRO A 100 1.80 5.52 -4.60
N LEU A 101 1.97 6.29 -5.68
CA LEU A 101 2.72 7.55 -5.67
C LEU A 101 1.99 8.66 -4.90
N LYS A 102 0.67 8.58 -4.82
CA LYS A 102 -0.18 9.55 -4.11
C LYS A 102 -0.43 9.20 -2.65
N MET A 103 0.06 8.04 -2.21
CA MET A 103 -0.23 7.50 -0.89
C MET A 103 1.04 7.40 -0.04
N LYS A 104 0.95 7.87 1.21
CA LYS A 104 2.01 7.71 2.21
C LYS A 104 1.42 7.11 3.47
N TYR A 105 2.05 6.08 4.02
CA TYR A 105 1.77 5.57 5.35
C TYR A 105 2.57 6.37 6.38
N ILE A 106 1.89 6.91 7.38
CA ILE A 106 2.50 7.72 8.42
C ILE A 106 2.22 7.05 9.76
N ARG A 107 3.30 6.81 10.50
CA ARG A 107 3.27 6.39 11.87
C ARG A 107 4.01 7.45 12.69
N GLN A 108 3.30 8.14 13.53
CA GLN A 108 3.88 9.17 14.38
C GLN A 108 3.49 8.93 15.85
N GLU A 109 4.40 9.26 16.73
CA GLU A 109 4.11 9.28 18.15
C GLU A 109 3.14 10.41 18.46
N LYS A 110 2.03 10.10 19.14
CA LYS A 110 1.14 11.13 19.65
C LYS A 110 1.92 11.97 20.65
N LYS A 111 2.18 13.21 20.29
CA LYS A 111 2.67 14.19 21.27
C LYS A 111 1.61 14.28 22.36
N LYS A 112 1.86 13.70 23.52
CA LYS A 112 1.10 14.05 24.72
C LYS A 112 1.27 15.55 24.86
N GLY A 113 0.18 16.31 24.70
CA GLY A 113 0.20 17.74 24.98
C GLY A 113 0.88 17.89 26.33
N ASN A 114 1.85 18.82 26.43
CA ASN A 114 2.49 19.14 27.70
C ASN A 114 1.39 19.44 28.72
N LYS A 115 0.94 18.44 29.42
CA LYS A 115 0.32 18.65 30.71
C LYS A 115 1.41 19.04 31.72
N TYR A 116 2.10 20.11 31.44
CA TYR A 116 2.63 20.95 32.47
C TYR A 116 1.47 21.87 32.96
N ASP A 117 0.38 21.29 33.34
CA ASP A 117 -0.43 21.87 34.39
C ASP A 117 0.28 21.64 35.73
N ILE A 118 1.37 22.36 35.90
CA ILE A 118 1.91 22.68 37.21
C ILE A 118 0.98 23.73 37.81
N GLY A 119 -0.20 23.30 38.16
CA GLY A 119 -1.27 24.13 38.69
C GLY A 119 -2.24 23.33 39.53
N ALA A 120 -1.89 22.11 39.92
CA ALA A 120 -2.60 21.44 40.99
C ALA A 120 -2.22 22.11 42.32
N VAL A 121 -2.85 23.22 42.56
CA VAL A 121 -2.98 23.76 43.93
C VAL A 121 -3.51 22.63 44.79
N ARG A 122 -2.69 22.22 45.75
CA ARG A 122 -3.08 21.28 46.80
C ARG A 122 -4.19 21.94 47.64
N VAL A 123 -5.41 21.56 47.37
CA VAL A 123 -6.50 21.79 48.30
C VAL A 123 -6.85 20.41 48.88
N ASN A 124 -6.45 20.27 50.17
CA ASN A 124 -6.90 19.26 51.10
C ASN A 124 -6.67 17.77 50.78
N GLY A 125 -5.71 17.22 51.50
CA GLY A 125 -5.62 15.91 52.17
C GLY A 125 -6.44 14.70 51.67
N GLY A 126 -6.61 14.50 50.32
CA GLY A 126 -7.18 13.29 49.75
C GLY A 126 -6.11 12.23 49.48
N PRO A 127 -6.46 10.94 49.43
CA PRO A 127 -5.54 9.88 49.15
C PRO A 127 -4.87 10.10 47.78
N LYS A 128 -3.54 9.87 47.74
CA LYS A 128 -2.74 9.94 46.51
C LYS A 128 -3.35 8.96 45.49
N GLU A 129 -3.92 9.46 44.42
CA GLU A 129 -4.22 8.61 43.26
C GLU A 129 -2.92 7.96 42.77
N PRO A 130 -2.96 6.67 42.38
CA PRO A 130 -1.78 5.98 41.95
C PRO A 130 -1.24 6.72 40.72
N ILE A 131 0.06 7.05 40.79
CA ILE A 131 0.83 7.61 39.68
C ILE A 131 0.57 6.73 38.47
N ASP A 132 -0.03 7.35 37.43
CA ASP A 132 -0.36 6.70 36.17
C ASP A 132 0.74 5.74 35.75
N GLN A 133 0.41 4.47 35.66
CA GLN A 133 1.27 3.44 35.14
C GLN A 133 1.81 3.94 33.79
N TYR A 134 3.10 3.85 33.60
CA TYR A 134 3.83 4.26 32.42
C TYR A 134 3.20 3.62 31.19
N LYS A 135 2.18 4.27 30.62
CA LYS A 135 1.65 3.91 29.31
C LYS A 135 2.72 4.28 28.30
N GLY A 136 3.27 3.28 27.66
CA GLY A 136 4.27 3.47 26.60
C GLY A 136 3.81 4.48 25.54
N PRO A 137 4.69 4.90 24.63
CA PRO A 137 4.35 5.89 23.62
C PRO A 137 3.16 5.41 22.81
N GLU A 138 2.09 6.20 22.76
CA GLU A 138 0.95 5.96 21.87
C GLU A 138 1.32 6.40 20.46
N PHE A 139 1.19 5.48 19.49
CA PHE A 139 1.41 5.78 18.10
C PHE A 139 0.07 6.02 17.39
N GLU A 140 0.05 7.04 16.55
CA GLU A 140 -1.03 7.27 15.59
C GLU A 140 -0.58 6.80 14.21
N GLU A 141 -1.38 5.93 13.57
CA GLU A 141 -1.13 5.37 12.26
C GLU A 141 -2.25 5.77 11.31
N TYR A 142 -1.91 6.37 10.18
CA TYR A 142 -2.86 6.79 9.17
C TYR A 142 -2.23 6.83 7.79
N PHE A 143 -3.06 6.84 6.76
CA PHE A 143 -2.64 7.09 5.40
C PHE A 143 -2.87 8.55 5.02
N GLN A 144 -1.90 9.14 4.34
CA GLN A 144 -2.01 10.47 3.77
C GLN A 144 -2.11 10.36 2.26
N TYR A 145 -3.23 10.80 1.73
CA TYR A 145 -3.47 10.88 0.29
C TYR A 145 -3.20 12.29 -0.21
N THR A 146 -2.37 12.41 -1.24
CA THR A 146 -2.04 13.69 -1.88
C THR A 146 -2.40 13.60 -3.36
N PRO A 147 -3.44 14.30 -3.85
CA PRO A 147 -3.95 14.16 -5.21
C PRO A 147 -2.92 14.46 -6.29
N SER A 148 -1.99 15.37 -6.04
CA SER A 148 -0.99 15.83 -7.00
C SER A 148 0.40 15.87 -6.36
N PRO A 149 1.20 14.78 -6.42
CA PRO A 149 2.52 14.73 -5.80
C PRO A 149 3.58 15.58 -6.53
N ASN A 150 3.33 15.99 -7.77
CA ASN A 150 4.34 16.59 -8.67
C ASN A 150 4.32 18.12 -8.74
N TYR A 151 3.51 18.82 -7.94
CA TYR A 151 3.64 20.26 -7.85
C TYR A 151 4.61 20.62 -6.72
N PRO A 152 5.82 21.09 -7.05
CA PRO A 152 6.72 21.64 -6.03
C PRO A 152 6.03 22.85 -5.39
N THR A 153 5.89 22.80 -4.09
CA THR A 153 5.35 23.88 -3.24
C THR A 153 6.31 25.09 -3.17
N THR A 154 6.92 25.47 -4.28
CA THR A 154 7.85 26.59 -4.38
C THR A 154 7.22 27.77 -5.12
N THR A 155 6.00 28.11 -4.79
CA THR A 155 5.51 29.46 -5.07
C THR A 155 4.68 29.90 -3.87
N MET A 156 5.15 30.96 -3.24
CA MET A 156 4.40 31.79 -2.31
C MET A 156 3.05 32.16 -2.97
N GLY A 157 1.97 31.47 -2.67
CA GLY A 157 0.67 31.85 -3.18
C GLY A 157 -0.34 30.70 -3.11
N ARG A 158 -1.19 30.71 -2.11
CA ARG A 158 -2.57 30.18 -2.06
C ARG A 158 -2.87 28.97 -2.96
N GLY A 159 -2.35 27.80 -2.64
CA GLY A 159 -2.67 26.56 -3.32
C GLY A 159 -2.00 25.37 -2.66
N ALA A 160 -1.96 25.31 -1.33
CA ALA A 160 -1.51 24.10 -0.63
C ALA A 160 -2.40 22.94 -1.10
N THR A 161 -1.82 22.00 -1.83
CA THR A 161 -2.50 20.76 -2.22
C THR A 161 -2.98 20.10 -0.93
N LYS A 162 -4.28 20.15 -0.67
CA LYS A 162 -4.87 19.68 0.57
C LYS A 162 -4.71 18.17 0.63
N SER A 163 -3.77 17.69 1.43
CA SER A 163 -3.63 16.27 1.69
C SER A 163 -4.81 15.80 2.55
N ILE A 164 -5.33 14.61 2.23
CA ILE A 164 -6.44 14.00 2.95
C ILE A 164 -5.88 12.91 3.85
N LYS A 165 -6.26 12.97 5.13
CA LYS A 165 -5.93 11.92 6.10
C LYS A 165 -6.99 10.83 6.03
N LEU A 166 -6.57 9.60 5.77
CA LEU A 166 -7.43 8.41 5.74
C LEU A 166 -7.12 7.52 6.93
N ALA A 167 -8.15 7.00 7.55
CA ALA A 167 -7.98 6.04 8.63
C ALA A 167 -7.32 4.74 8.12
N LYS A 168 -6.53 4.09 8.97
CA LYS A 168 -5.86 2.83 8.62
C LYS A 168 -6.86 1.77 8.18
N ASP A 169 -8.00 1.71 8.83
CA ASP A 169 -9.03 0.70 8.57
C ASP A 169 -9.80 0.94 7.27
N SER A 170 -9.77 2.15 6.71
CA SER A 170 -10.44 2.47 5.43
C SER A 170 -9.64 2.03 4.19
N VAL A 171 -8.36 1.68 4.37
CA VAL A 171 -7.47 1.31 3.27
C VAL A 171 -6.96 -0.12 3.46
N THR A 172 -7.09 -0.93 2.44
CA THR A 172 -6.41 -2.23 2.34
C THR A 172 -5.16 -2.05 1.50
N TYR A 173 -4.05 -2.64 1.95
CA TYR A 173 -2.79 -2.54 1.24
C TYR A 173 -1.99 -3.83 1.30
N CYS A 174 -1.25 -4.08 0.22
CA CYS A 174 -0.32 -5.18 0.13
C CYS A 174 1.05 -4.63 -0.30
N THR A 175 2.10 -5.07 0.37
CA THR A 175 3.48 -4.66 0.08
C THR A 175 4.32 -5.83 -0.40
N SER A 176 5.42 -5.55 -1.11
CA SER A 176 6.38 -6.55 -1.55
C SER A 176 7.13 -7.26 -0.41
N GLY A 177 7.07 -6.70 0.82
CA GLY A 177 7.88 -7.16 1.94
C GLY A 177 9.35 -6.70 1.89
N LEU A 178 9.80 -6.17 0.75
CA LEU A 178 11.14 -5.60 0.64
C LEU A 178 11.15 -4.19 1.22
N VAL A 179 12.06 -3.94 2.14
CA VAL A 179 12.20 -2.64 2.79
C VAL A 179 13.63 -2.13 2.65
N ASP A 180 13.78 -0.83 2.63
CA ASP A 180 15.08 -0.18 2.64
C ASP A 180 15.84 -0.47 3.95
N ARG A 181 17.16 -0.25 3.94
CA ARG A 181 18.04 -0.42 5.08
C ARG A 181 17.53 0.28 6.35
N ASN A 182 16.92 1.43 6.19
CA ASN A 182 16.33 2.21 7.28
C ASN A 182 14.90 1.78 7.66
N LYS A 183 14.33 0.78 6.96
CA LYS A 183 12.94 0.29 7.13
C LYS A 183 11.86 1.36 6.97
N ASN A 184 12.18 2.47 6.32
CA ASN A 184 11.24 3.60 6.14
C ASN A 184 10.46 3.53 4.84
N THR A 185 11.03 2.87 3.81
CA THR A 185 10.41 2.79 2.48
C THR A 185 10.28 1.36 2.01
N VAL A 186 9.14 1.05 1.41
CA VAL A 186 8.91 -0.22 0.73
C VAL A 186 9.54 -0.14 -0.66
N LEU A 187 10.34 -1.14 -1.00
CA LEU A 187 11.03 -1.26 -2.28
C LEU A 187 10.26 -2.19 -3.22
N SER A 188 10.34 -1.91 -4.52
CA SER A 188 9.85 -2.83 -5.54
C SER A 188 10.86 -3.94 -5.83
N TYR A 189 10.42 -5.01 -6.47
CA TYR A 189 11.33 -6.06 -6.95
C TYR A 189 12.32 -5.54 -7.99
N LEU A 190 11.90 -4.57 -8.81
CA LEU A 190 12.75 -3.91 -9.82
C LEU A 190 13.87 -3.08 -9.21
N HIS A 191 13.82 -2.75 -7.92
CA HIS A 191 14.88 -1.97 -7.27
C HIS A 191 16.25 -2.64 -7.40
N LYS A 192 16.29 -3.97 -7.37
CA LYS A 192 17.52 -4.75 -7.53
C LYS A 192 18.11 -4.64 -8.95
N ALA A 193 17.29 -4.45 -9.95
CA ALA A 193 17.68 -4.36 -11.35
C ALA A 193 18.07 -2.96 -11.81
N ILE A 194 17.82 -1.90 -11.00
CA ILE A 194 18.06 -0.51 -11.39
C ILE A 194 19.49 -0.27 -11.89
N LYS A 195 20.48 -0.79 -11.18
CA LYS A 195 21.89 -0.59 -11.54
C LYS A 195 22.21 -1.23 -12.88
N SER A 196 21.80 -2.47 -13.10
CA SER A 196 22.07 -3.22 -14.32
C SER A 196 21.38 -2.60 -15.52
N LEU A 197 20.13 -2.18 -15.39
CA LEU A 197 19.37 -1.52 -16.45
C LEU A 197 19.96 -0.14 -16.82
N ASN A 198 20.40 0.63 -15.84
CA ASN A 198 21.07 1.90 -16.12
C ASN A 198 22.41 1.69 -16.86
N GLN A 199 23.16 0.66 -16.51
CA GLN A 199 24.39 0.32 -17.22
C GLN A 199 24.11 -0.13 -18.66
N LEU A 200 23.09 -0.95 -18.88
CA LEU A 200 22.68 -1.37 -20.22
C LEU A 200 22.33 -0.16 -21.07
N ARG A 201 21.49 0.75 -20.59
CA ARG A 201 21.13 1.99 -21.28
C ARG A 201 22.35 2.84 -21.66
N MET A 202 23.31 2.98 -20.75
CA MET A 202 24.56 3.70 -21.05
C MET A 202 25.38 3.05 -22.16
N ILE A 203 25.42 1.71 -22.21
CA ILE A 203 26.13 0.97 -23.26
C ILE A 203 25.42 1.16 -24.60
N GLU A 204 24.09 1.06 -24.64
CA GLU A 204 23.28 1.29 -25.83
C GLU A 204 23.50 2.69 -26.40
N ASP A 205 23.41 3.72 -25.57
CA ASP A 205 23.66 5.13 -25.94
C ASP A 205 25.09 5.29 -26.49
N SER A 206 26.08 4.70 -25.83
CA SER A 206 27.48 4.75 -26.26
C SER A 206 27.72 4.07 -27.60
N LEU A 207 27.03 2.96 -27.85
CA LEU A 207 27.12 2.21 -29.12
C LEU A 207 26.53 3.02 -30.29
N VAL A 208 25.40 3.71 -30.04
CA VAL A 208 24.80 4.61 -31.05
C VAL A 208 25.74 5.75 -31.37
N ILE A 209 26.32 6.42 -30.36
CA ILE A 209 27.29 7.51 -30.55
C ILE A 209 28.51 7.02 -31.34
N TYR A 210 29.05 5.86 -30.99
CA TYR A 210 30.19 5.27 -31.70
C TYR A 210 29.88 5.00 -33.17
N ARG A 211 28.69 4.50 -33.50
CA ARG A 211 28.28 4.26 -34.90
C ARG A 211 28.06 5.55 -35.68
N LEU A 212 27.55 6.61 -35.05
CA LEU A 212 27.35 7.90 -35.72
C LEU A 212 28.64 8.67 -35.94
N SER A 213 29.66 8.45 -35.11
CA SER A 213 30.96 9.13 -35.21
C SER A 213 31.93 8.48 -36.23
N ARG A 214 31.57 7.38 -36.83
CA ARG A 214 32.36 6.66 -37.80
C ARG A 214 31.83 6.85 -39.22
#